data_7d5a2c4706ad0dbf2854fe0da531a05f
#
_entry.id   7d5a2c4706ad0dbf2854fe0da531a05f
#
_cell.length_a   1.000
_cell.length_b   1.000
_cell.length_c   1.000
_cell.angle_alpha   90.00
_cell.angle_beta   90.00
_cell.angle_gamma   90.00
#
_symmetry.space_group_name_H-M   'P 1'
#
loop_
_entity.id
_entity.type
_entity.pdbx_description
1 polymer ?
#
loop_
_entity_poly.entity_id
_entity_poly.type
_entity_poly.pdbx_seq_one_letter_code
_entity_poly.pdbx_strand_id
1 'polypeptide(L)'
;MSAATNRPPPPGDTLSQTNHPPHLGGGTPQQPYGQPSPYGQAGPGQPYPQQYPQFPAPKQSNGLATAGFVLGLLGFLGCWIPVVNFFSVLLGVLGAILAAVGLAKSRSAGTGKGLAIAGLVLGVLAVVLAVLINVAFVGAISDGIDEASRTEVKTSDGTAGEGVGTSRNNPAPPGSEISGGDWTVTVNSVTKTASDSLGQKAESGSVLLLVNLTATYTGDSEQGGSTWTSVKYVSAKGNTIGTTDGSTMFVAEDSFDSLKTVHRGGSVTGNEILEVPATKWDEGVLAVSPGMFSDDTFVALK
;
A
#
# COMPACT_ATOMS: atom_id res chain seq x y z
N MET A 1 -49.36 3.12 27.41
CA MET A 1 -50.62 3.31 26.66
C MET A 1 -50.31 3.82 25.28
N SER A 2 -50.81 3.17 24.27
CA SER A 2 -50.82 3.36 22.82
C SER A 2 -49.84 2.43 22.09
N ALA A 3 -50.31 1.39 21.65
CA ALA A 3 -51.15 0.88 20.56
C ALA A 3 -50.33 0.56 19.34
N ALA A 4 -50.03 -0.73 19.23
CA ALA A 4 -49.49 -1.38 18.04
C ALA A 4 -50.54 -1.41 16.92
N THR A 5 -50.23 -0.89 15.76
CA THR A 5 -51.02 -1.08 14.54
C THR A 5 -50.46 -2.22 13.72
N ASN A 6 -51.13 -3.33 13.81
CA ASN A 6 -51.02 -4.53 13.01
C ASN A 6 -51.64 -4.22 11.62
N ARG A 7 -50.84 -4.35 10.52
CA ARG A 7 -51.36 -4.40 9.16
C ARG A 7 -51.21 -5.81 8.60
N PRO A 8 -52.25 -6.40 8.05
CA PRO A 8 -52.18 -7.72 7.39
C PRO A 8 -51.55 -7.61 5.98
N PRO A 9 -50.96 -8.69 5.46
CA PRO A 9 -50.38 -8.75 4.13
C PRO A 9 -51.47 -8.85 3.05
N PRO A 10 -51.23 -8.38 1.80
CA PRO A 10 -52.15 -8.51 0.69
C PRO A 10 -52.21 -9.95 0.16
N PRO A 11 -53.34 -10.35 -0.47
CA PRO A 11 -53.59 -11.70 -0.94
C PRO A 11 -52.82 -11.99 -2.22
N GLY A 12 -52.45 -13.28 -2.35
CA GLY A 12 -51.71 -13.83 -3.44
C GLY A 12 -52.47 -13.86 -4.76
N ASP A 13 -51.72 -13.66 -5.83
CA ASP A 13 -52.16 -14.02 -7.18
C ASP A 13 -51.73 -15.45 -7.51
N THR A 14 -52.79 -16.25 -7.70
CA THR A 14 -52.76 -17.61 -8.17
C THR A 14 -52.61 -17.64 -9.69
N LEU A 15 -51.83 -18.60 -10.14
CA LEU A 15 -52.03 -19.39 -11.36
C LEU A 15 -51.43 -18.88 -12.67
N SER A 16 -50.45 -19.61 -13.16
CA SER A 16 -50.69 -20.33 -14.43
C SER A 16 -49.75 -21.53 -14.54
N GLN A 17 -50.31 -22.70 -14.29
CA GLN A 17 -49.72 -23.98 -14.72
C GLN A 17 -49.93 -24.11 -16.21
N THR A 18 -48.88 -24.06 -17.01
CA THR A 18 -48.88 -24.59 -18.36
C THR A 18 -48.26 -25.97 -18.34
N ASN A 19 -49.13 -26.97 -18.45
CA ASN A 19 -48.83 -28.35 -18.77
C ASN A 19 -47.98 -28.44 -20.06
N HIS A 20 -46.76 -28.91 -19.95
CA HIS A 20 -46.02 -29.48 -21.10
C HIS A 20 -46.05 -31.00 -20.98
N PRO A 21 -46.39 -31.71 -22.06
CA PRO A 21 -46.37 -33.18 -22.08
C PRO A 21 -44.91 -33.68 -22.09
N PRO A 22 -44.67 -34.89 -21.55
CA PRO A 22 -43.33 -35.48 -21.51
C PRO A 22 -42.89 -35.93 -22.91
N HIS A 23 -41.77 -35.39 -23.39
CA HIS A 23 -41.09 -35.93 -24.56
C HIS A 23 -40.43 -37.24 -24.18
N LEU A 24 -40.99 -38.30 -24.70
CA LEU A 24 -40.41 -39.65 -24.76
C LEU A 24 -39.08 -39.61 -25.51
N GLY A 25 -38.03 -40.05 -24.84
CA GLY A 25 -36.72 -40.24 -25.41
C GLY A 25 -36.72 -41.26 -26.53
N GLY A 26 -36.41 -40.83 -27.73
CA GLY A 26 -36.06 -41.69 -28.84
C GLY A 26 -34.56 -41.95 -28.81
N GLY A 27 -34.18 -43.12 -28.31
CA GLY A 27 -32.81 -43.62 -28.46
C GLY A 27 -32.53 -43.91 -29.93
N THR A 28 -31.50 -43.33 -30.49
CA THR A 28 -30.96 -43.73 -31.79
C THR A 28 -30.27 -45.09 -31.64
N PRO A 29 -30.61 -46.10 -32.48
CA PRO A 29 -29.91 -47.37 -32.47
C PRO A 29 -28.48 -47.17 -32.98
N GLN A 30 -27.49 -47.63 -32.21
CA GLN A 30 -26.13 -47.83 -32.69
C GLN A 30 -26.18 -48.92 -33.78
N GLN A 31 -25.79 -48.58 -34.99
CA GLN A 31 -25.56 -49.59 -36.05
C GLN A 31 -24.26 -50.33 -35.77
N PRO A 32 -24.25 -51.66 -35.83
CA PRO A 32 -23.04 -52.50 -35.78
C PRO A 32 -22.19 -52.26 -37.02
N TYR A 33 -20.90 -52.18 -36.85
CA TYR A 33 -19.89 -52.13 -37.92
C TYR A 33 -20.10 -53.40 -38.84
N GLY A 34 -20.58 -53.15 -40.08
CA GLY A 34 -20.64 -54.17 -41.10
C GLY A 34 -19.24 -54.49 -41.65
N GLN A 35 -18.89 -55.72 -41.63
CA GLN A 35 -17.71 -56.29 -42.28
C GLN A 35 -17.72 -56.03 -43.79
N PRO A 36 -16.57 -55.76 -44.44
CA PRO A 36 -16.54 -55.66 -45.89
C PRO A 36 -16.74 -57.03 -46.55
N SER A 37 -17.76 -57.11 -47.35
CA SER A 37 -17.98 -58.25 -48.22
C SER A 37 -17.03 -58.28 -49.41
N PRO A 38 -16.42 -59.38 -49.78
CA PRO A 38 -15.61 -59.50 -50.98
C PRO A 38 -16.48 -59.68 -52.23
N TYR A 39 -16.18 -58.85 -53.26
CA TYR A 39 -16.60 -59.05 -54.66
C TYR A 39 -18.11 -59.06 -55.01
N GLY A 40 -18.64 -57.88 -55.29
CA GLY A 40 -19.84 -57.69 -56.08
C GLY A 40 -19.46 -57.12 -57.46
N GLN A 41 -19.83 -57.86 -58.53
CA GLN A 41 -19.65 -57.42 -59.92
C GLN A 41 -20.40 -56.12 -60.20
N ALA A 42 -19.73 -55.20 -60.87
CA ALA A 42 -20.31 -53.93 -61.32
C ALA A 42 -21.27 -54.19 -62.47
N GLY A 43 -22.57 -53.96 -62.31
CA GLY A 43 -23.56 -53.83 -63.33
C GLY A 43 -23.46 -52.43 -64.02
N PRO A 44 -23.76 -52.36 -65.32
CA PRO A 44 -23.71 -51.07 -66.06
C PRO A 44 -24.90 -50.20 -65.66
N GLY A 45 -24.62 -49.05 -65.04
CA GLY A 45 -25.61 -47.97 -64.84
C GLY A 45 -25.76 -47.38 -63.45
N GLN A 46 -24.83 -47.60 -62.50
CA GLN A 46 -24.91 -46.92 -61.21
C GLN A 46 -24.19 -45.54 -61.27
N PRO A 47 -24.86 -44.45 -60.82
CA PRO A 47 -24.20 -43.18 -60.67
C PRO A 47 -23.08 -43.28 -59.68
N TYR A 48 -21.90 -42.77 -60.03
CA TYR A 48 -20.75 -42.63 -59.13
C TYR A 48 -21.18 -41.96 -57.82
N PRO A 49 -20.85 -42.46 -56.63
CA PRO A 49 -21.08 -41.71 -55.39
C PRO A 49 -20.29 -40.42 -55.43
N GLN A 50 -20.99 -39.30 -55.42
CA GLN A 50 -20.38 -37.98 -55.30
C GLN A 50 -19.62 -37.96 -53.99
N GLN A 51 -18.29 -37.92 -54.08
CA GLN A 51 -17.44 -37.62 -52.94
C GLN A 51 -17.76 -36.19 -52.50
N TYR A 52 -18.56 -36.05 -51.47
CA TYR A 52 -18.74 -34.75 -50.79
C TYR A 52 -17.34 -34.25 -50.33
N PRO A 53 -17.00 -32.99 -50.57
CA PRO A 53 -15.75 -32.44 -50.06
C PRO A 53 -15.78 -32.59 -48.54
N GLN A 54 -14.85 -33.37 -47.99
CA GLN A 54 -14.64 -33.43 -46.55
C GLN A 54 -14.14 -32.05 -46.10
N PHE A 55 -15.00 -31.30 -45.47
CA PHE A 55 -14.58 -30.08 -44.77
C PHE A 55 -13.54 -30.48 -43.73
N PRO A 56 -12.38 -29.80 -43.68
CA PRO A 56 -11.38 -30.08 -42.66
C PRO A 56 -12.02 -29.94 -41.27
N ALA A 57 -11.86 -30.99 -40.45
CA ALA A 57 -12.36 -30.94 -39.06
C ALA A 57 -11.87 -29.68 -38.36
N PRO A 58 -12.73 -28.96 -37.63
CA PRO A 58 -12.34 -27.74 -36.93
C PRO A 58 -11.16 -28.04 -36.02
N LYS A 59 -10.05 -27.32 -36.23
CA LYS A 59 -8.84 -27.45 -35.40
C LYS A 59 -9.21 -27.19 -33.95
N GLN A 60 -8.98 -28.17 -33.06
CA GLN A 60 -9.23 -28.00 -31.65
C GLN A 60 -8.37 -26.85 -31.09
N SER A 61 -9.01 -25.82 -30.56
CA SER A 61 -8.30 -24.67 -29.95
C SER A 61 -7.77 -25.10 -28.58
N ASN A 62 -6.50 -24.73 -28.30
CA ASN A 62 -5.91 -24.95 -26.97
C ASN A 62 -6.15 -23.71 -26.09
N GLY A 63 -7.36 -23.63 -25.48
CA GLY A 63 -7.77 -22.48 -24.67
C GLY A 63 -6.83 -22.20 -23.48
N LEU A 64 -6.19 -23.23 -22.89
CA LEU A 64 -5.22 -23.06 -21.81
C LEU A 64 -3.94 -22.36 -22.27
N ALA A 65 -3.48 -22.65 -23.48
CA ALA A 65 -2.32 -21.95 -24.05
C ALA A 65 -2.63 -20.47 -24.31
N THR A 66 -3.83 -20.18 -24.80
CA THR A 66 -4.30 -18.80 -25.03
C THR A 66 -4.46 -18.04 -23.70
N ALA A 67 -5.10 -18.65 -22.71
CA ALA A 67 -5.27 -18.05 -21.40
C ALA A 67 -3.91 -17.77 -20.72
N GLY A 68 -2.98 -18.71 -20.77
CA GLY A 68 -1.62 -18.54 -20.24
C GLY A 68 -0.86 -17.42 -20.94
N PHE A 69 -0.98 -17.29 -22.26
CA PHE A 69 -0.38 -16.20 -23.01
C PHE A 69 -0.97 -14.82 -22.62
N VAL A 70 -2.30 -14.72 -22.54
CA VAL A 70 -2.97 -13.44 -22.17
C VAL A 70 -2.59 -13.02 -20.76
N LEU A 71 -2.62 -13.94 -19.78
CA LEU A 71 -2.24 -13.64 -18.40
C LEU A 71 -0.75 -13.29 -18.27
N GLY A 72 0.12 -14.01 -18.98
CA GLY A 72 1.55 -13.69 -19.02
C GLY A 72 1.83 -12.31 -19.62
N LEU A 73 1.10 -11.94 -20.68
CA LEU A 73 1.20 -10.63 -21.30
C LEU A 73 0.71 -9.51 -20.38
N LEU A 74 -0.44 -9.70 -19.72
CA LEU A 74 -0.96 -8.73 -18.75
C LEU A 74 -0.01 -8.56 -17.55
N GLY A 75 0.55 -9.65 -17.04
CA GLY A 75 1.57 -9.63 -16.00
C GLY A 75 2.83 -8.85 -16.45
N PHE A 76 3.28 -9.09 -17.67
CA PHE A 76 4.43 -8.38 -18.23
C PHE A 76 4.18 -6.87 -18.41
N LEU A 77 3.01 -6.48 -18.93
CA LEU A 77 2.65 -5.07 -19.09
C LEU A 77 2.46 -4.33 -17.75
N GLY A 78 1.94 -5.04 -16.74
CA GLY A 78 1.68 -4.46 -15.42
C GLY A 78 2.94 -4.30 -14.54
N CYS A 79 4.07 -4.92 -14.87
CA CYS A 79 5.25 -4.93 -14.00
C CYS A 79 5.91 -3.54 -13.82
N TRP A 80 5.63 -2.59 -14.72
CA TRP A 80 6.20 -1.23 -14.68
C TRP A 80 5.55 -0.30 -13.64
N ILE A 81 4.36 -0.62 -13.16
CA ILE A 81 3.63 0.21 -12.21
C ILE A 81 3.82 -0.38 -10.81
N PRO A 82 4.49 0.29 -9.85
CA PRO A 82 4.85 -0.29 -8.55
C PRO A 82 3.68 -0.88 -7.77
N VAL A 83 2.53 -0.18 -7.73
CA VAL A 83 1.33 -0.66 -7.02
C VAL A 83 0.69 -1.87 -7.71
N VAL A 84 0.71 -1.90 -9.06
CA VAL A 84 0.15 -2.99 -9.90
C VAL A 84 1.12 -4.17 -9.97
N ASN A 85 2.40 -3.94 -9.72
CA ASN A 85 3.46 -4.93 -9.84
C ASN A 85 3.21 -6.16 -8.94
N PHE A 86 2.64 -5.98 -7.76
CA PHE A 86 2.27 -7.10 -6.88
C PHE A 86 1.27 -8.05 -7.54
N PHE A 87 0.26 -7.51 -8.21
CA PHE A 87 -0.69 -8.29 -9.01
C PHE A 87 -0.04 -8.90 -10.26
N SER A 88 0.96 -8.24 -10.83
CA SER A 88 1.69 -8.71 -12.00
C SER A 88 2.49 -9.99 -11.71
N VAL A 89 3.07 -10.11 -10.52
CA VAL A 89 3.73 -11.35 -10.07
C VAL A 89 2.71 -12.49 -10.03
N LEU A 90 1.55 -12.27 -9.43
CA LEU A 90 0.49 -13.27 -9.35
C LEU A 90 0.01 -13.70 -10.74
N LEU A 91 -0.27 -12.73 -11.62
CA LEU A 91 -0.69 -12.99 -13.00
C LEU A 91 0.40 -13.69 -13.81
N GLY A 92 1.66 -13.31 -13.63
CA GLY A 92 2.81 -13.94 -14.28
C GLY A 92 2.97 -15.40 -13.88
N VAL A 93 2.85 -15.72 -12.59
CA VAL A 93 2.90 -17.10 -12.07
C VAL A 93 1.73 -17.92 -12.59
N LEU A 94 0.50 -17.41 -12.51
CA LEU A 94 -0.68 -18.09 -13.03
C LEU A 94 -0.57 -18.30 -14.54
N GLY A 95 -0.12 -17.28 -15.28
CA GLY A 95 0.13 -17.35 -16.72
C GLY A 95 1.14 -18.44 -17.09
N ALA A 96 2.25 -18.50 -16.36
CA ALA A 96 3.29 -19.51 -16.57
C ALA A 96 2.75 -20.95 -16.29
N ILE A 97 1.98 -21.14 -15.21
CA ILE A 97 1.37 -22.44 -14.89
C ILE A 97 0.40 -22.87 -15.99
N LEU A 98 -0.51 -21.99 -16.42
CA LEU A 98 -1.48 -22.29 -17.47
C LEU A 98 -0.79 -22.53 -18.82
N ALA A 99 0.26 -21.77 -19.13
CA ALA A 99 1.06 -21.98 -20.32
C ALA A 99 1.80 -23.32 -20.30
N ALA A 100 2.35 -23.74 -19.15
CA ALA A 100 3.00 -25.04 -18.99
C ALA A 100 2.00 -26.21 -19.19
N VAL A 101 0.81 -26.12 -18.59
CA VAL A 101 -0.26 -27.09 -18.79
C VAL A 101 -0.74 -27.09 -20.25
N GLY A 102 -0.90 -25.91 -20.85
CA GLY A 102 -1.23 -25.75 -22.27
C GLY A 102 -0.18 -26.38 -23.20
N LEU A 103 1.10 -26.27 -22.85
CA LEU A 103 2.22 -26.87 -23.58
C LEU A 103 2.16 -28.40 -23.49
N ALA A 104 1.92 -28.96 -22.31
CA ALA A 104 1.74 -30.39 -22.12
C ALA A 104 0.57 -30.93 -22.97
N LYS A 105 -0.57 -30.20 -22.97
CA LYS A 105 -1.76 -30.57 -23.75
C LYS A 105 -1.57 -30.37 -25.27
N SER A 106 -0.68 -29.47 -25.70
CA SER A 106 -0.42 -29.19 -27.12
C SER A 106 0.19 -30.38 -27.85
N ARG A 107 0.83 -31.33 -27.11
CA ARG A 107 1.39 -32.57 -27.68
C ARG A 107 0.30 -33.52 -28.19
N SER A 108 -0.85 -33.56 -27.52
CA SER A 108 -1.99 -34.36 -27.91
C SER A 108 -2.98 -33.65 -28.82
N ALA A 109 -3.09 -32.30 -28.71
CA ALA A 109 -4.00 -31.51 -29.53
C ALA A 109 -3.41 -31.05 -30.86
N GLY A 110 -2.10 -31.18 -31.09
CA GLY A 110 -1.43 -30.79 -32.33
C GLY A 110 -1.41 -29.26 -32.62
N THR A 111 -1.98 -28.43 -31.73
CA THR A 111 -2.15 -26.98 -31.92
C THR A 111 -1.81 -26.19 -30.67
N GLY A 112 -1.42 -24.90 -30.84
CA GLY A 112 -1.19 -23.95 -29.72
C GLY A 112 0.18 -24.04 -29.07
N LYS A 113 1.14 -24.80 -29.61
CA LYS A 113 2.48 -24.99 -29.05
C LYS A 113 3.26 -23.68 -28.97
N GLY A 114 3.19 -22.86 -30.04
CA GLY A 114 3.87 -21.55 -30.07
C GLY A 114 3.32 -20.57 -29.03
N LEU A 115 2.00 -20.48 -28.88
CA LEU A 115 1.35 -19.64 -27.89
C LEU A 115 1.69 -20.07 -26.45
N ALA A 116 1.74 -21.39 -26.21
CA ALA A 116 2.11 -21.91 -24.88
C ALA A 116 3.57 -21.58 -24.52
N ILE A 117 4.50 -21.70 -25.48
CA ILE A 117 5.90 -21.33 -25.27
C ILE A 117 6.02 -19.80 -25.04
N ALA A 118 5.37 -19.00 -25.87
CA ALA A 118 5.36 -17.54 -25.72
C ALA A 118 4.79 -17.10 -24.36
N GLY A 119 3.66 -17.71 -23.93
CA GLY A 119 3.05 -17.43 -22.63
C GLY A 119 3.95 -17.84 -21.44
N LEU A 120 4.64 -18.97 -21.56
CA LEU A 120 5.58 -19.43 -20.53
C LEU A 120 6.78 -18.45 -20.41
N VAL A 121 7.37 -18.08 -21.53
CA VAL A 121 8.50 -17.14 -21.57
C VAL A 121 8.09 -15.76 -21.02
N LEU A 122 6.95 -15.24 -21.45
CA LEU A 122 6.43 -13.96 -20.96
C LEU A 122 6.09 -14.00 -19.46
N GLY A 123 5.47 -15.09 -19.00
CA GLY A 123 5.14 -15.25 -17.59
C GLY A 123 6.38 -15.32 -16.69
N VAL A 124 7.39 -16.09 -17.09
CA VAL A 124 8.67 -16.16 -16.36
C VAL A 124 9.38 -14.81 -16.38
N LEU A 125 9.45 -14.17 -17.57
CA LEU A 125 10.09 -12.86 -17.71
C LEU A 125 9.37 -11.79 -16.87
N ALA A 126 8.04 -11.81 -16.83
CA ALA A 126 7.24 -10.92 -16.00
C ALA A 126 7.59 -11.08 -14.51
N VAL A 127 7.68 -12.32 -14.01
CA VAL A 127 8.06 -12.58 -12.62
C VAL A 127 9.47 -12.09 -12.30
N VAL A 128 10.44 -12.39 -13.16
CA VAL A 128 11.84 -11.96 -12.96
C VAL A 128 11.95 -10.44 -12.96
N LEU A 129 11.35 -9.76 -13.95
CA LEU A 129 11.37 -8.29 -14.01
C LEU A 129 10.62 -7.67 -12.83
N ALA A 130 9.48 -8.22 -12.43
CA ALA A 130 8.73 -7.73 -11.29
C ALA A 130 9.54 -7.82 -9.99
N VAL A 131 10.25 -8.92 -9.77
CA VAL A 131 11.14 -9.08 -8.60
C VAL A 131 12.28 -8.07 -8.65
N LEU A 132 12.96 -7.91 -9.80
CA LEU A 132 14.04 -6.93 -9.94
C LEU A 132 13.58 -5.50 -9.69
N ILE A 133 12.43 -5.12 -10.25
CA ILE A 133 11.83 -3.79 -10.04
C ILE A 133 11.47 -3.59 -8.56
N ASN A 134 10.90 -4.60 -7.90
CA ASN A 134 10.58 -4.51 -6.47
C ASN A 134 11.83 -4.33 -5.62
N VAL A 135 12.89 -5.11 -5.86
CA VAL A 135 14.16 -4.99 -5.12
C VAL A 135 14.77 -3.60 -5.32
N ALA A 136 14.82 -3.11 -6.57
CA ALA A 136 15.33 -1.78 -6.87
C ALA A 136 14.48 -0.67 -6.23
N PHE A 137 13.15 -0.82 -6.27
CA PHE A 137 12.21 0.16 -5.69
C PHE A 137 12.28 0.20 -4.16
N VAL A 138 12.34 -0.96 -3.50
CA VAL A 138 12.52 -1.04 -2.05
C VAL A 138 13.89 -0.46 -1.65
N GLY A 139 14.96 -0.77 -2.40
CA GLY A 139 16.27 -0.17 -2.16
C GLY A 139 16.24 1.35 -2.27
N ALA A 140 15.66 1.90 -3.34
CA ALA A 140 15.58 3.34 -3.53
C ALA A 140 14.71 4.05 -2.45
N ILE A 141 13.63 3.41 -1.99
CA ILE A 141 12.82 3.93 -0.88
C ILE A 141 13.62 3.88 0.42
N SER A 142 14.32 2.77 0.72
CA SER A 142 15.12 2.65 1.94
C SER A 142 16.21 3.71 1.99
N ASP A 143 16.96 3.89 0.89
CA ASP A 143 18.00 4.93 0.80
C ASP A 143 17.41 6.34 0.97
N GLY A 144 16.22 6.60 0.38
CA GLY A 144 15.52 7.88 0.52
C GLY A 144 15.00 8.12 1.94
N ILE A 145 14.51 7.08 2.63
CA ILE A 145 14.09 7.18 4.04
C ILE A 145 15.31 7.38 4.94
N ASP A 146 16.39 6.63 4.73
CA ASP A 146 17.62 6.77 5.51
C ASP A 146 18.24 8.16 5.37
N GLU A 147 18.20 8.76 4.18
CA GLU A 147 18.65 10.14 3.98
C GLU A 147 17.72 11.15 4.66
N ALA A 148 16.39 10.97 4.53
CA ALA A 148 15.39 11.84 5.15
C ALA A 148 15.34 11.71 6.68
N SER A 149 15.76 10.55 7.23
CA SER A 149 15.77 10.31 8.67
C SER A 149 16.97 10.91 9.37
N ARG A 150 18.06 11.17 8.64
CA ARG A 150 19.28 11.73 9.24
C ARG A 150 19.01 13.09 9.83
N THR A 151 19.37 13.24 11.10
CA THR A 151 19.36 14.53 11.79
C THR A 151 20.79 14.95 12.12
N GLU A 152 21.07 16.24 11.87
CA GLU A 152 22.31 16.87 12.26
C GLU A 152 22.03 17.88 13.38
N VAL A 153 22.88 17.88 14.40
CA VAL A 153 22.77 18.82 15.53
C VAL A 153 23.95 19.77 15.51
N LYS A 154 23.63 21.08 15.48
CA LYS A 154 24.59 22.14 15.72
C LYS A 154 24.25 22.83 17.02
N THR A 155 25.16 22.82 17.96
CA THR A 155 24.99 23.50 19.23
C THR A 155 24.99 25.03 19.04
N SER A 156 24.46 25.77 19.98
CA SER A 156 24.32 27.24 19.89
C SER A 156 25.65 28.01 19.71
N ASP A 157 26.77 27.37 19.99
CA ASP A 157 28.13 27.87 19.70
C ASP A 157 28.63 27.52 18.29
N GLY A 158 27.81 26.89 17.48
CA GLY A 158 28.12 26.52 16.09
C GLY A 158 28.96 25.26 15.95
N THR A 159 29.23 24.53 17.05
CA THR A 159 30.03 23.31 17.03
C THR A 159 29.11 22.13 16.70
N ALA A 160 29.43 21.35 15.66
CA ALA A 160 28.77 20.07 15.43
C ALA A 160 29.27 19.07 16.49
N GLY A 161 28.43 18.78 17.47
CA GLY A 161 28.76 17.83 18.53
C GLY A 161 28.55 16.40 18.06
N GLU A 162 29.61 15.64 17.84
CA GLU A 162 29.49 14.22 17.50
C GLU A 162 28.76 13.47 18.64
N GLY A 163 27.61 12.88 18.32
CA GLY A 163 26.77 12.14 19.26
C GLY A 163 25.93 13.01 20.22
N VAL A 164 25.98 14.35 20.12
CA VAL A 164 25.09 15.23 20.89
C VAL A 164 23.66 15.11 20.35
N GLY A 165 22.70 14.95 21.24
CA GLY A 165 21.28 14.77 20.88
C GLY A 165 20.90 13.35 20.41
N THR A 166 21.85 12.44 20.18
CA THR A 166 21.55 11.09 19.70
C THR A 166 21.03 10.17 20.80
N SER A 167 21.18 10.54 22.05
CA SER A 167 20.71 9.76 23.21
C SER A 167 20.22 10.66 24.35
N ARG A 168 19.34 10.12 25.17
CA ARG A 168 18.82 10.79 26.37
C ARG A 168 19.90 11.14 27.40
N ASN A 169 21.03 10.39 27.37
CA ASN A 169 22.14 10.63 28.29
C ASN A 169 23.12 11.70 27.80
N ASN A 170 22.99 12.11 26.54
CA ASN A 170 23.81 13.14 25.93
C ASN A 170 22.89 14.08 25.10
N PRO A 171 21.90 14.76 25.75
CA PRO A 171 20.97 15.64 25.04
C PRO A 171 21.69 16.89 24.54
N ALA A 172 21.20 17.42 23.42
CA ALA A 172 21.62 18.75 22.93
C ALA A 172 21.15 19.84 23.90
N PRO A 173 21.93 20.89 24.11
CA PRO A 173 21.46 22.05 24.90
C PRO A 173 20.30 22.75 24.18
N PRO A 174 19.40 23.45 24.91
CA PRO A 174 18.41 24.33 24.31
C PRO A 174 19.08 25.39 23.43
N GLY A 175 18.43 25.79 22.35
CA GLY A 175 19.01 26.68 21.35
C GLY A 175 19.88 26.01 20.30
N SER A 176 20.06 24.67 20.37
CA SER A 176 20.72 23.94 19.31
C SER A 176 19.83 23.87 18.05
N GLU A 177 20.45 23.99 16.89
CA GLU A 177 19.81 23.75 15.59
C GLU A 177 19.80 22.28 15.27
N ILE A 178 18.62 21.74 15.02
CA ILE A 178 18.38 20.33 14.68
C ILE A 178 17.91 20.30 13.23
N SER A 179 18.76 19.88 12.32
CA SER A 179 18.45 19.81 10.90
C SER A 179 18.08 18.39 10.52
N GLY A 180 16.97 18.21 9.80
CA GLY A 180 16.53 16.93 9.29
C GLY A 180 15.54 17.11 8.14
N GLY A 181 15.76 16.41 7.04
CA GLY A 181 15.03 16.63 5.80
C GLY A 181 15.16 18.08 5.33
N ASP A 182 14.04 18.71 5.03
CA ASP A 182 13.97 20.11 4.53
C ASP A 182 13.81 21.15 5.65
N TRP A 183 14.02 20.76 6.92
CA TRP A 183 13.74 21.62 8.06
C TRP A 183 14.90 21.71 9.06
N THR A 184 15.08 22.90 9.61
CA THR A 184 15.92 23.11 10.80
C THR A 184 15.03 23.59 11.93
N VAL A 185 15.04 22.88 13.05
CA VAL A 185 14.22 23.16 14.23
C VAL A 185 15.11 23.55 15.40
N THR A 186 14.70 24.57 16.12
CA THR A 186 15.35 25.03 17.36
C THR A 186 14.33 25.06 18.48
N VAL A 187 14.66 24.45 19.62
CA VAL A 187 13.93 24.65 20.88
C VAL A 187 14.47 25.90 21.54
N ASN A 188 13.70 26.97 21.49
CA ASN A 188 14.14 28.27 22.03
C ASN A 188 14.10 28.30 23.55
N SER A 189 13.04 27.74 24.15
CA SER A 189 12.88 27.72 25.60
C SER A 189 11.88 26.64 26.04
N VAL A 190 12.05 26.19 27.26
CA VAL A 190 11.10 25.31 27.99
C VAL A 190 10.79 25.90 29.32
N THR A 191 9.53 26.22 29.58
CA THR A 191 9.08 26.82 30.82
C THR A 191 7.85 26.13 31.37
N LYS A 192 7.61 26.26 32.68
CA LYS A 192 6.34 25.78 33.26
C LYS A 192 5.27 26.86 33.14
N THR A 193 4.07 26.48 32.78
CA THR A 193 2.91 27.37 32.81
C THR A 193 1.86 26.84 33.80
N ALA A 194 1.06 27.73 34.36
CA ALA A 194 -0.01 27.39 35.30
C ALA A 194 -1.28 26.91 34.61
N SER A 195 -1.51 27.38 33.39
CA SER A 195 -2.66 27.02 32.53
C SER A 195 -2.31 27.26 31.08
N ASP A 196 -3.14 26.73 30.21
CA ASP A 196 -3.13 27.02 28.78
C ASP A 196 -3.81 28.40 28.48
N SER A 197 -3.95 28.75 27.20
CA SER A 197 -4.60 30.00 26.75
C SER A 197 -6.09 30.06 27.06
N LEU A 198 -6.73 28.91 27.27
CA LEU A 198 -8.16 28.76 27.63
C LEU A 198 -8.40 28.68 29.14
N GLY A 199 -7.33 28.78 29.95
CA GLY A 199 -7.41 28.66 31.40
C GLY A 199 -7.46 27.24 31.93
N GLN A 200 -7.26 26.23 31.09
CA GLN A 200 -7.21 24.83 31.48
C GLN A 200 -5.89 24.54 32.23
N LYS A 201 -5.97 23.76 33.28
CA LYS A 201 -4.82 23.42 34.13
C LYS A 201 -4.48 21.94 33.99
N ALA A 202 -3.23 21.62 34.31
CA ALA A 202 -2.78 20.24 34.40
C ALA A 202 -3.62 19.43 35.38
N GLU A 203 -3.75 18.13 35.11
CA GLU A 203 -4.35 17.18 36.03
C GLU A 203 -3.56 17.07 37.34
N SER A 204 -4.22 16.56 38.40
CA SER A 204 -3.56 16.34 39.68
C SER A 204 -2.36 15.39 39.53
N GLY A 205 -1.17 15.85 39.96
CA GLY A 205 0.07 15.11 39.78
C GLY A 205 0.84 15.39 38.52
N SER A 206 0.36 16.30 37.68
CA SER A 206 0.99 16.76 36.43
C SER A 206 1.35 18.25 36.48
N VAL A 207 2.19 18.70 35.55
CA VAL A 207 2.51 20.10 35.26
C VAL A 207 2.49 20.33 33.76
N LEU A 208 2.20 21.56 33.36
CA LEU A 208 2.27 21.94 31.95
C LEU A 208 3.66 22.54 31.64
N LEU A 209 4.29 22.01 30.61
CA LEU A 209 5.50 22.56 30.01
C LEU A 209 5.12 23.30 28.75
N LEU A 210 5.46 24.57 28.68
CA LEU A 210 5.37 25.41 27.49
C LEU A 210 6.71 25.36 26.78
N VAL A 211 6.73 24.82 25.57
CA VAL A 211 7.91 24.65 24.73
C VAL A 211 7.79 25.60 23.56
N ASN A 212 8.72 26.58 23.49
CA ASN A 212 8.79 27.47 22.34
C ASN A 212 9.75 26.94 21.29
N LEU A 213 9.27 26.89 20.05
CA LEU A 213 9.97 26.30 18.90
C LEU A 213 10.08 27.31 17.76
N THR A 214 11.15 27.23 17.00
CA THR A 214 11.27 27.79 15.67
C THR A 214 11.64 26.71 14.66
N ALA A 215 10.86 26.57 13.59
CA ALA A 215 11.17 25.70 12.47
C ALA A 215 11.42 26.57 11.23
N THR A 216 12.57 26.41 10.58
CA THR A 216 12.99 27.13 9.38
C THR A 216 13.03 26.17 8.21
N TYR A 217 12.37 26.53 7.12
CA TYR A 217 12.39 25.72 5.90
C TYR A 217 13.68 25.96 5.11
N THR A 218 14.43 24.88 4.87
CA THR A 218 15.72 24.86 4.17
C THR A 218 15.67 24.17 2.81
N GLY A 219 14.52 23.53 2.50
CA GLY A 219 14.32 22.79 1.25
C GLY A 219 14.27 23.68 0.02
N ASP A 220 14.38 23.03 -1.15
CA ASP A 220 14.46 23.68 -2.46
C ASP A 220 13.14 23.76 -3.21
N SER A 221 12.02 23.27 -2.63
CA SER A 221 10.71 23.32 -3.29
C SER A 221 10.23 24.75 -3.49
N GLU A 222 9.91 25.13 -4.73
CA GLU A 222 9.33 26.43 -5.05
C GLU A 222 7.93 26.63 -4.44
N GLN A 223 7.19 25.53 -4.22
CA GLN A 223 5.89 25.56 -3.54
C GLN A 223 6.02 25.78 -2.03
N GLY A 224 7.24 25.72 -1.48
CA GLY A 224 7.45 25.72 -0.06
C GLY A 224 7.09 24.38 0.58
N GLY A 225 6.98 24.36 1.90
CA GLY A 225 6.61 23.20 2.69
C GLY A 225 5.88 23.57 3.97
N SER A 226 5.15 22.62 4.52
CA SER A 226 4.60 22.68 5.89
C SER A 226 5.43 21.79 6.78
N THR A 227 5.72 22.25 7.99
CA THR A 227 6.53 21.47 8.92
C THR A 227 5.71 20.36 9.57
N TRP A 228 6.30 19.16 9.63
CA TRP A 228 5.78 18.02 10.39
C TRP A 228 6.59 17.84 11.68
N THR A 229 7.10 18.93 12.22
CA THR A 229 7.85 18.93 13.47
C THR A 229 6.99 18.35 14.59
N SER A 230 7.57 17.47 15.36
CA SER A 230 6.96 16.94 16.58
C SER A 230 7.86 17.11 17.78
N VAL A 231 7.26 17.39 18.94
CA VAL A 231 7.94 17.48 20.20
C VAL A 231 7.25 16.56 21.20
N LYS A 232 8.04 15.78 21.90
CA LYS A 232 7.58 14.85 22.93
C LYS A 232 8.47 15.03 24.18
N TYR A 233 7.90 14.85 25.33
CA TYR A 233 8.67 14.73 26.57
C TYR A 233 9.03 13.27 26.80
N VAL A 234 10.27 13.00 27.14
CA VAL A 234 10.74 11.66 27.52
C VAL A 234 11.21 11.69 28.97
N SER A 235 10.51 11.00 29.83
CA SER A 235 10.83 10.92 31.26
C SER A 235 12.14 10.19 31.51
N ALA A 236 12.75 10.36 32.67
CA ALA A 236 13.94 9.61 33.10
C ALA A 236 13.75 8.08 33.05
N LYS A 237 12.51 7.60 33.20
CA LYS A 237 12.15 6.19 33.07
C LYS A 237 11.96 5.72 31.63
N GLY A 238 12.00 6.62 30.65
CA GLY A 238 11.83 6.31 29.24
C GLY A 238 10.39 6.34 28.73
N ASN A 239 9.43 6.80 29.53
CA ASN A 239 8.07 6.99 29.03
C ASN A 239 8.02 8.27 28.20
N THR A 240 7.43 8.17 27.01
CA THR A 240 7.26 9.29 26.08
C THR A 240 5.85 9.86 26.21
N ILE A 241 5.73 11.19 26.20
CA ILE A 241 4.47 11.92 26.27
C ILE A 241 4.48 12.98 25.18
N GLY A 242 3.55 12.91 24.25
CA GLY A 242 3.32 13.89 23.20
C GLY A 242 2.26 14.93 23.57
N THR A 243 2.02 15.88 22.69
CA THR A 243 1.02 16.95 22.87
C THR A 243 -0.43 16.43 22.86
N THR A 244 -0.66 15.23 22.36
CA THR A 244 -1.98 14.61 22.21
C THR A 244 -2.21 13.41 23.13
N ASP A 245 -1.25 13.07 24.00
CA ASP A 245 -1.32 11.84 24.80
C ASP A 245 -2.15 11.96 26.09
N GLY A 246 -2.59 13.17 26.41
CA GLY A 246 -3.44 13.43 27.57
C GLY A 246 -4.94 13.27 27.30
N SER A 247 -5.74 13.27 28.37
CA SER A 247 -7.20 13.34 28.29
C SER A 247 -7.70 14.72 27.84
N THR A 248 -6.86 15.75 27.96
CA THR A 248 -7.13 17.15 27.67
C THR A 248 -6.16 17.63 26.57
N MET A 249 -6.69 18.23 25.53
CA MET A 249 -5.90 18.90 24.52
C MET A 249 -5.68 20.36 24.97
N PHE A 250 -4.45 20.74 25.22
CA PHE A 250 -4.08 22.09 25.63
C PHE A 250 -3.79 22.98 24.42
N VAL A 251 -4.17 24.23 24.51
CA VAL A 251 -3.96 25.25 23.46
C VAL A 251 -2.97 26.30 23.98
N ALA A 252 -1.78 26.35 23.40
CA ALA A 252 -0.80 27.36 23.76
C ALA A 252 -1.21 28.75 23.24
N GLU A 253 -0.82 29.82 23.97
CA GLU A 253 -0.79 31.13 23.39
C GLU A 253 0.30 31.16 22.31
N ASP A 254 0.04 31.79 21.16
CA ASP A 254 0.92 31.78 20.00
C ASP A 254 1.31 30.33 19.62
N SER A 255 0.30 29.47 19.46
CA SER A 255 0.50 28.06 19.13
C SER A 255 1.37 27.87 17.90
N PHE A 256 2.23 26.86 17.93
CA PHE A 256 3.06 26.48 16.79
C PHE A 256 2.19 25.94 15.65
N ASP A 257 2.19 26.64 14.50
CA ASP A 257 1.38 26.30 13.33
C ASP A 257 2.15 25.38 12.38
N SER A 258 2.06 24.08 12.63
CA SER A 258 2.70 23.04 11.82
C SER A 258 2.13 22.94 10.39
N LEU A 259 0.95 23.50 10.13
CA LEU A 259 0.30 23.45 8.83
C LEU A 259 0.63 24.64 7.94
N LYS A 260 1.26 25.70 8.51
CA LYS A 260 1.65 26.87 7.77
C LYS A 260 2.69 26.53 6.70
N THR A 261 2.36 26.86 5.46
CA THR A 261 3.31 26.71 4.35
C THR A 261 4.28 27.89 4.38
N VAL A 262 5.57 27.61 4.35
CA VAL A 262 6.64 28.59 4.23
C VAL A 262 7.59 28.22 3.08
N HIS A 263 8.20 29.23 2.50
CA HIS A 263 9.20 29.07 1.44
C HIS A 263 10.61 29.10 2.02
N ARG A 264 11.60 28.77 1.21
CA ARG A 264 13.01 28.71 1.62
C ARG A 264 13.46 29.92 2.42
N GLY A 265 14.03 29.70 3.59
CA GLY A 265 14.45 30.72 4.55
C GLY A 265 13.32 31.30 5.40
N GLY A 266 12.05 30.92 5.12
CA GLY A 266 10.93 31.29 5.98
C GLY A 266 10.88 30.40 7.23
N SER A 267 10.30 30.95 8.29
CA SER A 267 10.21 30.27 9.59
C SER A 267 8.79 30.32 10.17
N VAL A 268 8.51 29.35 11.00
CA VAL A 268 7.35 29.30 11.90
C VAL A 268 7.90 29.28 13.32
N THR A 269 7.43 30.18 14.15
CA THR A 269 7.74 30.19 15.57
C THR A 269 6.45 30.13 16.37
N GLY A 270 6.41 29.34 17.42
CA GLY A 270 5.24 29.21 18.27
C GLY A 270 5.50 28.29 19.46
N ASN A 271 4.45 28.09 20.22
CA ASN A 271 4.48 27.33 21.45
C ASN A 271 3.69 26.03 21.33
N GLU A 272 4.19 24.99 22.00
CA GLU A 272 3.46 23.76 22.27
C GLU A 272 3.35 23.51 23.78
N ILE A 273 2.29 22.86 24.22
CA ILE A 273 2.09 22.49 25.63
C ILE A 273 2.14 20.98 25.77
N LEU A 274 2.96 20.52 26.72
CA LEU A 274 3.07 19.12 27.11
C LEU A 274 2.63 18.98 28.56
N GLU A 275 1.68 18.09 28.84
CA GLU A 275 1.32 17.73 30.20
C GLU A 275 2.19 16.56 30.67
N VAL A 276 3.06 16.82 31.65
CA VAL A 276 4.06 15.86 32.12
C VAL A 276 3.91 15.60 33.64
N PRO A 277 4.34 14.44 34.15
CA PRO A 277 4.29 14.16 35.57
C PRO A 277 5.02 15.22 36.38
N ALA A 278 4.39 15.75 37.42
CA ALA A 278 5.01 16.79 38.26
C ALA A 278 6.26 16.31 39.01
N THR A 279 6.35 14.99 39.27
CA THR A 279 7.48 14.41 40.00
C THR A 279 8.63 14.20 39.03
N LYS A 280 9.77 14.85 39.29
CA LYS A 280 11.02 14.68 38.51
C LYS A 280 10.87 15.00 37.00
N TRP A 281 10.00 15.95 36.68
CA TRP A 281 9.82 16.40 35.31
C TRP A 281 11.12 16.94 34.69
N ASP A 282 11.99 17.53 35.53
CA ASP A 282 13.26 18.16 35.15
C ASP A 282 14.43 17.18 34.96
N GLU A 283 14.22 15.88 35.31
CA GLU A 283 15.13 14.79 34.99
C GLU A 283 14.87 14.20 33.58
N GLY A 284 13.83 14.65 32.89
CA GLY A 284 13.51 14.22 31.52
C GLY A 284 14.20 15.04 30.45
N VAL A 285 13.94 14.71 29.21
CA VAL A 285 14.43 15.43 28.01
C VAL A 285 13.28 15.62 27.03
N LEU A 286 13.43 16.52 26.05
CA LEU A 286 12.56 16.54 24.88
C LEU A 286 13.13 15.62 23.81
N ALA A 287 12.26 14.96 23.07
CA ALA A 287 12.55 14.31 21.81
C ALA A 287 11.91 15.17 20.71
N VAL A 288 12.74 15.71 19.83
CA VAL A 288 12.37 16.65 18.77
C VAL A 288 12.67 16.02 17.44
N SER A 289 11.65 15.91 16.58
CA SER A 289 11.77 15.42 15.22
C SER A 289 11.48 16.57 14.24
N PRO A 290 12.44 16.99 13.40
CA PRO A 290 12.25 18.09 12.45
C PRO A 290 11.22 17.80 11.37
N GLY A 291 10.98 16.55 11.03
CA GLY A 291 10.05 16.15 9.98
C GLY A 291 9.44 14.78 10.24
N MET A 292 8.48 14.39 9.42
CA MET A 292 7.72 13.14 9.59
C MET A 292 8.61 11.88 9.63
N PHE A 293 9.70 11.88 8.88
CA PHE A 293 10.60 10.72 8.76
C PHE A 293 11.95 10.94 9.46
N SER A 294 12.15 12.11 10.07
CA SER A 294 13.40 12.44 10.75
C SER A 294 13.49 11.72 12.10
N ASP A 295 14.69 11.27 12.45
CA ASP A 295 14.97 10.67 13.74
C ASP A 295 14.76 11.69 14.87
N ASP A 296 14.35 11.18 16.04
CA ASP A 296 14.19 11.97 17.25
C ASP A 296 15.58 12.44 17.76
N THR A 297 15.76 13.74 17.93
CA THR A 297 16.92 14.33 18.61
C THR A 297 16.53 14.71 20.03
N PHE A 298 17.34 14.29 20.99
CA PHE A 298 17.09 14.61 22.40
C PHE A 298 17.66 15.96 22.77
N VAL A 299 16.83 16.81 23.39
CA VAL A 299 17.17 18.17 23.85
C VAL A 299 16.95 18.27 25.35
N ALA A 300 17.90 18.88 26.05
CA ALA A 300 17.77 19.13 27.47
C ALA A 300 16.67 20.16 27.76
N LEU A 301 16.06 20.08 28.95
CA LEU A 301 15.03 21.06 29.38
C LEU A 301 15.62 22.39 29.89
N LYS A 302 16.89 22.37 30.24
CA LYS A 302 17.62 23.53 30.80
C LYS A 302 19.02 23.59 30.22
#